data_465f1dd4fb170767f274e6a32c88d1f1
#
_entry.id   465f1dd4fb170767f274e6a32c88d1f1
#
_cell.length_a   1.000
_cell.length_b   1.000
_cell.length_c   1.000
_cell.angle_alpha   90.00
_cell.angle_beta   90.00
_cell.angle_gamma   90.00
#
_symmetry.space_group_name_H-M   'P 1'
#
loop_
_entity.id
_entity.type
_entity.pdbx_description
1 polymer ?
#
loop_
_entity_poly.entity_id
_entity_poly.type
_entity_poly.pdbx_seq_one_letter_code
_entity_poly.pdbx_strand_id
1 'polypeptide(L)'
;MNLKFLASFLLLCAVVLYSTKRSDKVQEQAERNFWNKERRANSVRKKSLDALNYITIPDTILNMKPLSMTEEIRDYLKDLIDLSALPIVNLTGISNTDLKLAYGTANITVLTEYDSHYTNMVTILQKLAQCLVCLLYTSPSPRDRSVSR
;
A
#
# COMPACT_ATOMS: atom_id res chain seq x y z
N MET A 1 60.11 11.61 -7.40
CA MET A 1 58.75 11.08 -7.15
C MET A 1 58.92 9.77 -6.37
N ASN A 2 58.35 9.65 -5.17
CA ASN A 2 58.57 8.48 -4.32
C ASN A 2 57.88 7.26 -4.91
N LEU A 3 58.66 6.24 -5.28
CA LEU A 3 58.16 4.97 -5.88
C LEU A 3 57.03 4.35 -5.06
N LYS A 4 57.05 4.55 -3.74
CA LYS A 4 55.99 4.08 -2.82
C LYS A 4 54.65 4.76 -3.07
N PHE A 5 54.62 6.07 -3.34
CA PHE A 5 53.37 6.79 -3.67
C PHE A 5 52.83 6.37 -5.03
N LEU A 6 53.68 6.14 -6.01
CA LEU A 6 53.25 5.64 -7.32
C LEU A 6 52.64 4.23 -7.20
N ALA A 7 53.27 3.34 -6.46
CA ALA A 7 52.77 1.98 -6.23
C ALA A 7 51.42 1.98 -5.51
N SER A 8 51.25 2.80 -4.45
CA SER A 8 49.97 2.90 -3.74
C SER A 8 48.86 3.49 -4.61
N PHE A 9 49.17 4.47 -5.45
CA PHE A 9 48.23 5.05 -6.39
C PHE A 9 47.76 4.03 -7.43
N LEU A 10 48.67 3.26 -8.02
CA LEU A 10 48.33 2.21 -8.98
C LEU A 10 47.49 1.10 -8.36
N LEU A 11 47.80 0.73 -7.11
CA LEU A 11 46.98 -0.25 -6.37
C LEU A 11 45.56 0.26 -6.12
N LEU A 12 45.42 1.52 -5.70
CA LEU A 12 44.12 2.16 -5.53
C LEU A 12 43.32 2.16 -6.83
N CYS A 13 43.94 2.57 -7.94
CA CYS A 13 43.28 2.56 -9.26
C CYS A 13 42.84 1.14 -9.65
N ALA A 14 43.68 0.13 -9.40
CA ALA A 14 43.35 -1.26 -9.71
C ALA A 14 42.14 -1.73 -8.87
N VAL A 15 42.07 -1.41 -7.59
CA VAL A 15 40.94 -1.73 -6.70
C VAL A 15 39.66 -1.05 -7.16
N VAL A 16 39.73 0.24 -7.50
CA VAL A 16 38.57 0.99 -7.99
C VAL A 16 38.06 0.40 -9.30
N LEU A 17 38.95 0.15 -10.26
CA LEU A 17 38.57 -0.45 -11.56
C LEU A 17 38.00 -1.85 -11.41
N TYR A 18 38.50 -2.65 -10.49
CA TYR A 18 37.95 -3.97 -10.19
C TYR A 18 36.56 -3.88 -9.55
N SER A 19 36.41 -2.96 -8.58
CA SER A 19 35.14 -2.75 -7.90
C SER A 19 34.03 -2.26 -8.86
N THR A 20 34.35 -1.29 -9.73
CA THR A 20 33.39 -0.79 -10.72
C THR A 20 32.96 -1.87 -11.69
N LYS A 21 33.92 -2.62 -12.29
CA LYS A 21 33.60 -3.73 -13.21
C LYS A 21 32.76 -4.83 -12.55
N ARG A 22 32.97 -5.08 -11.26
CA ARG A 22 32.16 -6.05 -10.51
C ARG A 22 30.74 -5.54 -10.28
N SER A 23 30.61 -4.26 -9.92
CA SER A 23 29.30 -3.60 -9.74
C SER A 23 28.50 -3.60 -11.02
N ASP A 24 29.13 -3.24 -12.15
CA ASP A 24 28.47 -3.19 -13.46
C ASP A 24 27.92 -4.56 -13.86
N LYS A 25 28.69 -5.64 -13.67
CA LYS A 25 28.23 -7.02 -13.96
C LYS A 25 27.02 -7.43 -13.11
N VAL A 26 27.04 -7.09 -11.82
CA VAL A 26 25.90 -7.39 -10.91
C VAL A 26 24.66 -6.63 -11.33
N GLN A 27 24.83 -5.37 -11.69
CA GLN A 27 23.72 -4.53 -12.17
C GLN A 27 23.14 -5.02 -13.48
N GLU A 28 23.99 -5.34 -14.47
CA GLU A 28 23.54 -5.94 -15.74
C GLU A 28 22.78 -7.26 -15.54
N GLN A 29 23.24 -8.09 -14.59
CA GLN A 29 22.57 -9.36 -14.31
C GLN A 29 21.22 -9.13 -13.62
N ALA A 30 21.13 -8.20 -12.68
CA ALA A 30 19.89 -7.81 -12.04
C ALA A 30 18.88 -7.26 -13.05
N GLU A 31 19.34 -6.40 -13.98
CA GLU A 31 18.52 -5.85 -15.05
C GLU A 31 18.02 -6.93 -16.01
N ARG A 32 18.89 -7.83 -16.46
CA ARG A 32 18.49 -8.97 -17.29
C ARG A 32 17.46 -9.87 -16.60
N ASN A 33 17.64 -10.13 -15.31
CA ASN A 33 16.69 -10.92 -14.52
C ASN A 33 15.35 -10.22 -14.40
N PHE A 34 15.35 -8.90 -14.16
CA PHE A 34 14.14 -8.09 -14.13
C PHE A 34 13.39 -8.15 -15.47
N TRP A 35 14.06 -7.88 -16.59
CA TRP A 35 13.42 -7.92 -17.90
C TRP A 35 12.94 -9.31 -18.30
N ASN A 36 13.64 -10.35 -17.89
CA ASN A 36 13.20 -11.73 -18.10
C ASN A 36 11.95 -12.06 -17.29
N LYS A 37 11.86 -11.56 -16.04
CA LYS A 37 10.69 -11.72 -15.18
C LYS A 37 9.50 -10.96 -15.78
N GLU A 38 9.70 -9.71 -16.20
CA GLU A 38 8.66 -8.87 -16.79
C GLU A 38 8.12 -9.46 -18.12
N ARG A 39 9.01 -9.97 -18.99
CA ARG A 39 8.60 -10.66 -20.22
C ARG A 39 7.72 -11.87 -19.95
N ARG A 40 8.09 -12.69 -18.95
CA ARG A 40 7.26 -13.85 -18.55
C ARG A 40 5.93 -13.38 -17.98
N ALA A 41 5.93 -12.34 -17.15
CA ALA A 41 4.74 -11.77 -16.57
C ALA A 41 3.74 -11.28 -17.64
N ASN A 42 4.23 -10.61 -18.68
CA ASN A 42 3.41 -10.08 -19.76
C ASN A 42 2.81 -11.18 -20.66
N SER A 43 3.36 -12.40 -20.65
CA SER A 43 2.86 -13.54 -21.43
C SER A 43 1.81 -14.38 -20.67
N VAL A 44 1.57 -14.10 -19.38
CA VAL A 44 0.61 -14.85 -18.58
C VAL A 44 -0.83 -14.55 -19.01
N ARG A 45 -1.59 -15.59 -19.29
CA ARG A 45 -3.02 -15.49 -19.62
C ARG A 45 -3.85 -15.09 -18.39
N LYS A 46 -5.02 -14.51 -18.64
CA LYS A 46 -6.01 -14.19 -17.61
C LYS A 46 -6.34 -15.44 -16.79
N LYS A 47 -6.27 -15.29 -15.45
CA LYS A 47 -6.65 -16.32 -14.47
C LYS A 47 -7.87 -15.88 -13.70
N SER A 48 -8.55 -16.81 -13.00
CA SER A 48 -9.63 -16.49 -12.08
C SER A 48 -9.11 -15.65 -10.90
N LEU A 49 -9.96 -14.74 -10.41
CA LEU A 49 -9.73 -13.91 -9.23
C LEU A 49 -10.43 -14.46 -7.97
N ASP A 50 -11.08 -15.63 -8.05
CA ASP A 50 -11.86 -16.21 -6.95
C ASP A 50 -11.03 -16.55 -5.71
N ALA A 51 -9.72 -16.78 -5.91
CA ALA A 51 -8.78 -17.08 -4.84
C ALA A 51 -8.18 -15.86 -4.13
N LEU A 52 -8.65 -14.64 -4.47
CA LEU A 52 -8.21 -13.41 -3.81
C LEU A 52 -8.75 -13.33 -2.37
N ASN A 53 -7.96 -12.74 -1.50
CA ASN A 53 -8.38 -12.46 -0.13
C ASN A 53 -9.25 -11.19 -0.09
N TYR A 54 -10.54 -11.35 -0.35
CA TYR A 54 -11.49 -10.24 -0.30
C TYR A 54 -11.71 -9.77 1.13
N ILE A 55 -11.76 -8.46 1.32
CA ILE A 55 -12.00 -7.81 2.60
C ILE A 55 -13.47 -7.39 2.65
N THR A 56 -14.13 -7.74 3.75
CA THR A 56 -15.50 -7.31 4.05
C THR A 56 -15.48 -6.31 5.20
N ILE A 57 -16.23 -5.22 5.07
CA ILE A 57 -16.38 -4.24 6.14
C ILE A 57 -17.33 -4.81 7.18
N PRO A 58 -16.95 -4.88 8.48
CA PRO A 58 -17.82 -5.45 9.50
C PRO A 58 -19.13 -4.67 9.68
N ASP A 59 -20.24 -5.38 9.84
CA ASP A 59 -21.57 -4.78 10.08
C ASP A 59 -21.62 -3.90 11.33
N THR A 60 -20.77 -4.18 12.32
CA THR A 60 -20.63 -3.37 13.52
C THR A 60 -20.19 -1.93 13.23
N ILE A 61 -19.40 -1.74 12.17
CA ILE A 61 -18.96 -0.40 11.72
C ILE A 61 -20.06 0.24 10.88
N LEU A 62 -20.66 -0.50 9.94
CA LEU A 62 -21.71 0.01 9.05
C LEU A 62 -22.95 0.45 9.81
N ASN A 63 -23.31 -0.26 10.89
CA ASN A 63 -24.50 0.01 11.70
C ASN A 63 -24.16 0.75 13.02
N MET A 64 -22.97 1.39 13.11
CA MET A 64 -22.62 2.10 14.35
C MET A 64 -23.58 3.28 14.59
N LYS A 65 -23.92 3.49 15.86
CA LYS A 65 -24.73 4.62 16.34
C LYS A 65 -23.88 5.44 17.31
N PRO A 66 -23.13 6.44 16.82
CA PRO A 66 -22.33 7.31 17.70
C PRO A 66 -23.23 8.15 18.60
N LEU A 67 -22.69 8.60 19.76
CA LEU A 67 -23.40 9.45 20.72
C LEU A 67 -23.93 10.76 20.11
N SER A 68 -23.22 11.28 19.10
CA SER A 68 -23.63 12.43 18.32
C SER A 68 -23.41 12.13 16.85
N MET A 69 -24.47 12.26 16.06
CA MET A 69 -24.42 12.05 14.60
C MET A 69 -24.23 13.41 13.93
N THR A 70 -22.98 13.72 13.58
CA THR A 70 -22.68 14.88 12.73
C THR A 70 -22.94 14.56 11.26
N GLU A 71 -23.10 15.59 10.43
CA GLU A 71 -23.28 15.42 8.99
C GLU A 71 -22.11 14.66 8.35
N GLU A 72 -20.88 15.03 8.74
CA GLU A 72 -19.66 14.38 8.29
C GLU A 72 -19.61 12.87 8.62
N ILE A 73 -20.00 12.48 9.83
CA ILE A 73 -20.05 11.06 10.23
C ILE A 73 -21.09 10.30 9.39
N ARG A 74 -22.22 10.95 9.11
CA ARG A 74 -23.26 10.34 8.26
C ARG A 74 -22.75 10.10 6.85
N ASP A 75 -22.03 11.07 6.29
CA ASP A 75 -21.45 10.96 4.94
C ASP A 75 -20.41 9.85 4.88
N TYR A 76 -19.49 9.78 5.86
CA TYR A 76 -18.49 8.68 5.91
C TYR A 76 -19.14 7.31 6.07
N LEU A 77 -20.19 7.18 6.87
CA LEU A 77 -20.91 5.89 7.01
C LEU A 77 -21.62 5.52 5.71
N LYS A 78 -22.20 6.49 5.01
CA LYS A 78 -22.81 6.26 3.69
C LYS A 78 -21.77 5.80 2.68
N ASP A 79 -20.64 6.49 2.60
CA ASP A 79 -19.53 6.11 1.71
C ASP A 79 -19.02 4.70 2.00
N LEU A 80 -18.94 4.29 3.30
CA LEU A 80 -18.57 2.93 3.68
C LEU A 80 -19.62 1.89 3.28
N ILE A 81 -20.90 2.22 3.37
CA ILE A 81 -21.99 1.34 2.92
C ILE A 81 -21.91 1.15 1.41
N ASP A 82 -21.74 2.22 0.64
CA ASP A 82 -21.60 2.16 -0.82
C ASP A 82 -20.37 1.34 -1.21
N LEU A 83 -19.25 1.53 -0.48
CA LEU A 83 -18.02 0.80 -0.71
C LEU A 83 -18.12 -0.69 -0.33
N SER A 84 -18.93 -1.04 0.67
CA SER A 84 -19.11 -2.43 1.12
C SER A 84 -19.74 -3.34 0.06
N ALA A 85 -20.42 -2.76 -0.91
CA ALA A 85 -21.00 -3.48 -2.05
C ALA A 85 -19.96 -3.80 -3.15
N LEU A 86 -18.77 -3.20 -3.07
CA LEU A 86 -17.70 -3.35 -4.05
C LEU A 86 -16.66 -4.37 -3.58
N PRO A 87 -15.96 -5.04 -4.52
CA PRO A 87 -14.86 -5.92 -4.15
C PRO A 87 -13.67 -5.10 -3.64
N ILE A 88 -13.17 -5.45 -2.47
CA ILE A 88 -12.05 -4.79 -1.79
C ILE A 88 -10.93 -5.80 -1.59
N VAL A 89 -9.73 -5.49 -2.05
CA VAL A 89 -8.54 -6.34 -1.89
C VAL A 89 -7.34 -5.49 -1.53
N ASN A 90 -6.57 -5.92 -0.55
CA ASN A 90 -5.30 -5.29 -0.21
C ASN A 90 -4.16 -5.92 -1.02
N LEU A 91 -3.57 -5.16 -1.92
CA LEU A 91 -2.41 -5.56 -2.72
C LEU A 91 -1.12 -4.86 -2.29
N THR A 92 -1.12 -4.20 -1.14
CA THR A 92 0.05 -3.47 -0.62
C THR A 92 1.28 -4.38 -0.52
N GLY A 93 2.39 -3.93 -1.08
CA GLY A 93 3.67 -4.65 -1.04
C GLY A 93 3.84 -5.70 -2.15
N ILE A 94 2.85 -5.93 -3.00
CA ILE A 94 2.96 -6.82 -4.15
C ILE A 94 3.30 -6.00 -5.40
N SER A 95 4.36 -6.39 -6.12
CA SER A 95 4.73 -5.69 -7.35
C SER A 95 3.77 -5.99 -8.50
N ASN A 96 3.61 -5.04 -9.43
CA ASN A 96 2.80 -5.25 -10.64
C ASN A 96 3.26 -6.47 -11.45
N THR A 97 4.56 -6.75 -11.49
CA THR A 97 5.12 -7.92 -12.16
C THR A 97 4.67 -9.21 -11.49
N ASP A 98 4.62 -9.24 -10.15
CA ASP A 98 4.13 -10.41 -9.41
C ASP A 98 2.63 -10.60 -9.58
N LEU A 99 1.85 -9.52 -9.59
CA LEU A 99 0.41 -9.55 -9.90
C LEU A 99 0.14 -10.09 -11.30
N LYS A 100 0.91 -9.64 -12.31
CA LYS A 100 0.81 -10.18 -13.67
C LYS A 100 1.13 -11.68 -13.72
N LEU A 101 2.16 -12.12 -13.00
CA LEU A 101 2.54 -13.54 -12.92
C LEU A 101 1.46 -14.39 -12.22
N ALA A 102 0.88 -13.86 -11.14
CA ALA A 102 -0.13 -14.56 -10.36
C ALA A 102 -1.48 -14.62 -11.08
N TYR A 103 -1.96 -13.51 -11.64
CA TYR A 103 -3.34 -13.36 -12.13
C TYR A 103 -3.47 -13.06 -13.61
N GLY A 104 -2.36 -12.78 -14.29
CA GLY A 104 -2.33 -12.43 -15.72
C GLY A 104 -2.48 -10.93 -15.97
N THR A 105 -1.88 -10.48 -17.06
CA THR A 105 -1.82 -9.05 -17.43
C THR A 105 -3.21 -8.42 -17.60
N ALA A 106 -4.17 -9.18 -18.16
CA ALA A 106 -5.52 -8.68 -18.39
C ALA A 106 -6.32 -8.37 -17.10
N ASN A 107 -5.88 -8.86 -15.96
CA ASN A 107 -6.53 -8.60 -14.66
C ASN A 107 -5.97 -7.38 -13.93
N ILE A 108 -4.86 -6.80 -14.39
CA ILE A 108 -4.18 -5.72 -13.65
C ILE A 108 -5.11 -4.51 -13.42
N THR A 109 -5.87 -4.11 -14.42
CA THR A 109 -6.80 -2.97 -14.28
C THR A 109 -7.84 -3.24 -13.20
N VAL A 110 -8.43 -4.44 -13.19
CA VAL A 110 -9.43 -4.83 -12.18
C VAL A 110 -8.80 -4.93 -10.79
N LEU A 111 -7.59 -5.50 -10.69
CA LEU A 111 -6.86 -5.58 -9.42
C LEU A 111 -6.50 -4.21 -8.87
N THR A 112 -6.12 -3.26 -9.73
CA THR A 112 -5.84 -1.87 -9.32
C THR A 112 -7.10 -1.18 -8.83
N GLU A 113 -8.26 -1.46 -9.43
CA GLU A 113 -9.56 -0.96 -8.96
C GLU A 113 -9.88 -1.51 -7.56
N TYR A 114 -9.73 -2.82 -7.33
CA TYR A 114 -9.96 -3.43 -6.01
C TYR A 114 -9.02 -2.89 -4.93
N ASP A 115 -7.76 -2.61 -5.26
CA ASP A 115 -6.79 -1.97 -4.36
C ASP A 115 -7.13 -0.51 -4.09
N SER A 116 -7.69 0.21 -5.07
CA SER A 116 -8.18 1.57 -4.87
C SER A 116 -9.38 1.61 -3.90
N HIS A 117 -10.28 0.62 -3.96
CA HIS A 117 -11.36 0.47 -2.99
C HIS A 117 -10.81 0.26 -1.57
N TYR A 118 -9.76 -0.55 -1.42
CA TYR A 118 -9.07 -0.72 -0.14
C TYR A 118 -8.49 0.60 0.40
N THR A 119 -7.80 1.35 -0.45
CA THR A 119 -7.21 2.64 -0.07
C THR A 119 -8.28 3.65 0.34
N ASN A 120 -9.39 3.70 -0.38
CA ASN A 120 -10.56 4.53 -0.05
C ASN A 120 -11.17 4.12 1.29
N MET A 121 -11.38 2.82 1.52
CA MET A 121 -11.89 2.30 2.79
C MET A 121 -11.01 2.75 3.98
N VAL A 122 -9.70 2.56 3.88
CA VAL A 122 -8.76 2.97 4.94
C VAL A 122 -8.82 4.47 5.18
N THR A 123 -8.90 5.27 4.12
CA THR A 123 -8.98 6.73 4.22
C THR A 123 -10.27 7.19 4.92
N ILE A 124 -11.40 6.60 4.56
CA ILE A 124 -12.70 6.93 5.18
C ILE A 124 -12.69 6.50 6.65
N LEU A 125 -12.21 5.29 6.95
CA LEU A 125 -12.11 4.81 8.33
C LEU A 125 -11.21 5.69 9.21
N GLN A 126 -10.10 6.20 8.68
CA GLN A 126 -9.24 7.14 9.39
C GLN A 126 -9.95 8.46 9.70
N LYS A 127 -10.64 9.04 8.72
CA LYS A 127 -11.42 10.27 8.91
C LYS A 127 -12.55 10.07 9.91
N LEU A 128 -13.29 8.97 9.79
CA LEU A 128 -14.34 8.61 10.74
C LEU A 128 -13.80 8.47 12.15
N ALA A 129 -12.68 7.78 12.34
CA ALA A 129 -12.03 7.63 13.63
C ALA A 129 -11.60 8.99 14.23
N GLN A 130 -11.05 9.90 13.43
CA GLN A 130 -10.70 11.25 13.85
C GLN A 130 -11.93 12.04 14.32
N CYS A 131 -13.04 12.01 13.60
CA CYS A 131 -14.28 12.65 13.99
C CYS A 131 -14.82 12.09 15.32
N LEU A 132 -14.81 10.76 15.49
CA LEU A 132 -15.27 10.11 16.72
C LEU A 132 -14.38 10.47 17.93
N VAL A 133 -13.07 10.52 17.74
CA VAL A 133 -12.12 10.96 18.80
C VAL A 133 -12.40 12.41 19.18
N CYS A 134 -12.57 13.31 18.21
CA CYS A 134 -12.91 14.71 18.48
C CYS A 134 -14.21 14.81 19.31
N LEU A 135 -15.25 14.05 18.98
CA LEU A 135 -16.51 14.04 19.73
C LEU A 135 -16.34 13.55 21.16
N LEU A 136 -15.48 12.56 21.40
CA LEU A 136 -15.20 12.05 22.75
C LEU A 136 -14.51 13.12 23.62
N TYR A 137 -13.59 13.89 23.05
CA TYR A 137 -12.87 14.95 23.78
C TYR A 137 -13.68 16.24 23.94
N THR A 138 -14.61 16.55 23.05
CA THR A 138 -15.46 17.74 23.10
C THR A 138 -16.76 17.51 23.87
N SER A 139 -17.11 16.25 24.17
CA SER A 139 -18.29 15.91 24.97
C SER A 139 -18.06 16.32 26.42
N PRO A 140 -18.91 17.21 27.01
CA PRO A 140 -18.74 17.65 28.39
C PRO A 140 -18.76 16.44 29.33
N SER A 141 -17.75 16.37 30.22
CA SER A 141 -17.64 15.31 31.23
C SER A 141 -18.93 15.20 32.04
N PRO A 142 -19.36 13.99 32.42
CA PRO A 142 -20.51 13.82 33.36
C PRO A 142 -20.38 14.62 34.63
N ARG A 143 -19.16 15.01 35.06
CA ARG A 143 -18.88 15.85 36.21
C ARG A 143 -19.28 17.31 36.01
N ASP A 144 -19.21 17.85 34.79
CA ASP A 144 -19.57 19.26 34.53
C ASP A 144 -21.09 19.49 34.52
N ARG A 145 -21.89 18.44 34.36
CA ARG A 145 -23.35 18.51 34.41
C ARG A 145 -23.91 18.61 35.85
N SER A 146 -23.10 18.34 36.87
CA SER A 146 -23.55 18.35 38.27
C SER A 146 -23.33 19.71 39.00
N VAL A 147 -22.67 20.67 38.35
CA VAL A 147 -22.33 21.99 39.00
C VAL A 147 -23.32 23.11 38.60
N SER A 148 -24.28 22.83 37.73
CA SER A 148 -25.30 23.79 37.27
C SER A 148 -26.67 23.50 37.93
N ARG A 149 -26.71 23.51 39.29
CA ARG A 149 -27.94 23.59 40.04
C ARG A 149 -27.77 24.55 41.19
#